data_8566a7ccacd99968b662d458f0fe30ed
#
_entry.id   8566a7ccacd99968b662d458f0fe30ed
#
_cell.length_a   1.000
_cell.length_b   1.000
_cell.length_c   1.000
_cell.angle_alpha   90.00
_cell.angle_beta   90.00
_cell.angle_gamma   90.00
#
_symmetry.space_group_name_H-M   'P 1'
#
loop_
_entity.id
_entity.type
_entity.pdbx_description
1 polymer ?
#
loop_
_entity_poly.entity_id
_entity_poly.type
_entity_poly.pdbx_seq_one_letter_code
_entity_poly.pdbx_strand_id
1 'polypeptide(L)'
;MMRCILDTFVACLKDDTFDITRRFKEWMMKGGMGIGRHTYNVMALGDYTSNPQKAAEIIWKMGKKKAAANGAVMRTSVVGLMKENVANAAVAGAILGAKFGICHIPDEWKDGLLYASMLHNKVQEFYAMYR
;
A
#
# COMPACT_ATOMS: atom_id res chain seq x y z
N MET A 1 -5.66 -6.42 -3.57
CA MET A 1 -6.07 -5.24 -2.80
C MET A 1 -5.57 -3.92 -3.40
N MET A 2 -4.29 -3.71 -3.68
CA MET A 2 -3.81 -2.48 -4.36
C MET A 2 -4.58 -2.18 -5.64
N ARG A 3 -4.78 -3.19 -6.50
CA ARG A 3 -5.58 -3.06 -7.71
C ARG A 3 -7.01 -2.56 -7.43
N CYS A 4 -7.66 -3.05 -6.39
CA CYS A 4 -9.00 -2.60 -6.03
C CYS A 4 -9.05 -1.10 -5.71
N ILE A 5 -8.01 -0.57 -5.04
CA ILE A 5 -7.90 0.87 -4.77
C ILE A 5 -7.72 1.66 -6.07
N LEU A 6 -6.82 1.20 -6.96
CA LEU A 6 -6.64 1.79 -8.28
C LEU A 6 -7.92 1.80 -9.11
N ASP A 7 -8.62 0.65 -9.15
CA ASP A 7 -9.87 0.50 -9.90
C ASP A 7 -10.96 1.46 -9.37
N THR A 8 -10.99 1.73 -8.05
CA THR A 8 -11.89 2.73 -7.47
C THR A 8 -11.53 4.14 -7.92
N PHE A 9 -10.25 4.52 -7.86
CA PHE A 9 -9.81 5.84 -8.32
C PHE A 9 -10.12 6.07 -9.79
N VAL A 10 -9.90 5.07 -10.63
CA VAL A 10 -10.20 5.17 -12.07
C VAL A 10 -11.70 5.28 -12.32
N ALA A 11 -12.52 4.53 -11.57
CA ALA A 11 -13.97 4.50 -11.77
C ALA A 11 -14.67 5.75 -11.21
N CYS A 12 -14.23 6.23 -10.05
CA CYS A 12 -14.90 7.29 -9.29
C CYS A 12 -14.20 8.65 -9.42
N LEU A 13 -12.97 8.71 -9.99
CA LEU A 13 -12.09 9.88 -10.05
C LEU A 13 -11.82 10.52 -8.68
N LYS A 14 -12.05 9.79 -7.61
CA LYS A 14 -11.86 10.19 -6.20
C LYS A 14 -11.70 8.97 -5.30
N ASP A 15 -11.26 9.20 -4.07
CA ASP A 15 -11.26 8.20 -3.03
C ASP A 15 -12.70 7.94 -2.52
N ASP A 16 -13.24 6.80 -2.87
CA ASP A 16 -14.53 6.32 -2.36
C ASP A 16 -14.28 5.12 -1.44
N THR A 17 -14.38 5.37 -0.14
CA THR A 17 -14.16 4.34 0.89
C THR A 17 -15.14 3.17 0.75
N PHE A 18 -16.37 3.42 0.38
CA PHE A 18 -17.38 2.36 0.25
C PHE A 18 -17.15 1.51 -0.99
N ASP A 19 -16.78 2.12 -2.12
CA ASP A 19 -16.41 1.35 -3.32
C ASP A 19 -15.14 0.51 -3.09
N ILE A 20 -14.11 1.07 -2.44
CA ILE A 20 -12.91 0.31 -2.04
C ILE A 20 -13.30 -0.87 -1.15
N THR A 21 -14.16 -0.65 -0.16
CA THR A 21 -14.60 -1.67 0.78
C THR A 21 -15.35 -2.79 0.08
N ARG A 22 -16.26 -2.46 -0.83
CA ARG A 22 -16.99 -3.41 -1.67
C ARG A 22 -16.04 -4.26 -2.51
N ARG A 23 -15.10 -3.64 -3.22
CA ARG A 23 -14.11 -4.34 -4.05
C ARG A 23 -13.18 -5.25 -3.21
N PHE A 24 -12.83 -4.84 -2.01
CA PHE A 24 -12.06 -5.67 -1.08
C PHE A 24 -12.85 -6.90 -0.64
N LYS A 25 -14.14 -6.74 -0.34
CA LYS A 25 -15.03 -7.85 0.01
C LYS A 25 -15.16 -8.83 -1.15
N GLU A 26 -15.41 -8.34 -2.37
CA GLU A 26 -15.47 -9.15 -3.57
C GLU A 26 -14.16 -9.91 -3.84
N TRP A 27 -13.02 -9.24 -3.69
CA TRP A 27 -11.71 -9.87 -3.82
C TRP A 27 -11.51 -11.00 -2.81
N MET A 28 -11.90 -10.79 -1.56
CA MET A 28 -11.83 -11.81 -0.51
C MET A 28 -12.71 -13.02 -0.87
N MET A 29 -13.94 -12.79 -1.33
CA MET A 29 -14.87 -13.85 -1.72
C MET A 29 -14.41 -14.66 -2.93
N LYS A 30 -13.62 -14.04 -3.82
CA LYS A 30 -13.00 -14.70 -4.99
C LYS A 30 -11.69 -15.45 -4.64
N GLY A 31 -11.45 -15.72 -3.36
CA GLY A 31 -10.31 -16.50 -2.90
C GLY A 31 -9.09 -15.69 -2.43
N GLY A 32 -9.18 -14.39 -2.29
CA GLY A 32 -8.27 -13.44 -1.65
C GLY A 32 -6.82 -13.87 -1.41
N MET A 33 -6.07 -14.21 -2.46
CA MET A 33 -4.74 -14.79 -2.34
C MET A 33 -3.82 -13.95 -1.44
N GLY A 34 -3.18 -14.57 -0.44
CA GLY A 34 -2.26 -13.90 0.48
C GLY A 34 -2.94 -13.01 1.51
N ILE A 35 -4.24 -13.18 1.76
CA ILE A 35 -4.95 -12.42 2.79
C ILE A 35 -4.43 -12.78 4.19
N GLY A 36 -3.97 -11.79 4.94
CA GLY A 36 -3.56 -11.96 6.33
C GLY A 36 -4.77 -12.12 7.26
N ARG A 37 -4.61 -12.93 8.32
CA ARG A 37 -5.68 -13.24 9.30
C ARG A 37 -6.41 -12.00 9.82
N HIS A 38 -5.68 -10.95 10.20
CA HIS A 38 -6.29 -9.72 10.70
C HIS A 38 -7.19 -9.06 9.65
N THR A 39 -6.71 -8.91 8.42
CA THR A 39 -7.45 -8.34 7.31
C THR A 39 -8.69 -9.18 6.97
N TYR A 40 -8.54 -10.50 6.95
CA TYR A 40 -9.66 -11.42 6.74
C TYR A 40 -10.74 -11.23 7.80
N ASN A 41 -10.37 -11.21 9.09
CA ASN A 41 -11.31 -11.04 10.19
C ASN A 41 -12.10 -9.73 10.09
N VAL A 42 -11.45 -8.64 9.71
CA VAL A 42 -12.12 -7.34 9.50
C VAL A 42 -13.14 -7.44 8.37
N MET A 43 -12.76 -8.00 7.22
CA MET A 43 -13.64 -8.11 6.06
C MET A 43 -14.74 -9.16 6.22
N ALA A 44 -14.56 -10.13 7.12
CA ALA A 44 -15.55 -11.17 7.42
C ALA A 44 -16.72 -10.65 8.26
N LEU A 45 -16.55 -9.53 8.97
CA LEU A 45 -17.66 -8.93 9.73
C LEU A 45 -18.81 -8.53 8.81
N GLY A 46 -20.05 -8.75 9.27
CA GLY A 46 -21.26 -8.43 8.51
C GLY A 46 -21.34 -6.95 8.14
N ASP A 47 -21.00 -6.09 9.08
CA ASP A 47 -21.10 -4.62 8.92
C ASP A 47 -19.89 -4.01 8.19
N TYR A 48 -18.95 -4.81 7.69
CA TYR A 48 -17.73 -4.29 7.06
C TYR A 48 -18.01 -3.37 5.88
N THR A 49 -18.98 -3.69 5.04
CA THR A 49 -19.31 -2.90 3.85
C THR A 49 -20.07 -1.61 4.17
N SER A 50 -20.82 -1.59 5.27
CA SER A 50 -21.59 -0.42 5.71
C SER A 50 -20.80 0.48 6.66
N ASN A 51 -19.94 -0.09 7.51
CA ASN A 51 -19.11 0.66 8.45
C ASN A 51 -17.73 0.03 8.61
N PRO A 52 -16.82 0.23 7.62
CA PRO A 52 -15.52 -0.40 7.60
C PRO A 52 -14.60 0.03 8.77
N GLN A 53 -14.74 1.26 9.24
CA GLN A 53 -13.96 1.77 10.37
C GLN A 53 -14.34 1.07 11.67
N LYS A 54 -15.63 0.93 11.94
CA LYS A 54 -16.14 0.22 13.12
C LYS A 54 -15.74 -1.25 13.09
N ALA A 55 -15.83 -1.89 11.93
CA ALA A 55 -15.38 -3.28 11.76
C ALA A 55 -13.89 -3.44 12.09
N ALA A 56 -13.05 -2.53 11.60
CA ALA A 56 -11.61 -2.52 11.88
C ALA A 56 -11.33 -2.30 13.38
N GLU A 57 -12.04 -1.37 14.01
CA GLU A 57 -11.91 -1.04 15.43
C GLU A 57 -12.28 -2.24 16.32
N ILE A 58 -13.37 -2.94 16.01
CA ILE A 58 -13.81 -4.14 16.76
C ILE A 58 -12.70 -5.19 16.73
N ILE A 59 -12.20 -5.56 15.57
CA ILE A 59 -11.16 -6.59 15.43
C ILE A 59 -9.85 -6.16 16.10
N TRP A 60 -9.49 -4.88 16.01
CA TRP A 60 -8.31 -4.34 16.69
C TRP A 60 -8.43 -4.42 18.21
N LYS A 61 -9.60 -4.07 18.78
CA LYS A 61 -9.89 -4.21 20.21
C LYS A 61 -9.87 -5.67 20.65
N MET A 62 -10.47 -6.58 19.88
CA MET A 62 -10.42 -8.03 20.14
C MET A 62 -8.99 -8.56 20.15
N GLY A 63 -8.11 -8.03 19.29
CA GLY A 63 -6.69 -8.31 19.26
C GLY A 63 -5.89 -7.61 20.37
N LYS A 64 -6.53 -7.12 21.43
CA LYS A 64 -5.91 -6.38 22.55
C LYS A 64 -5.05 -5.20 22.09
N LYS A 65 -5.45 -4.57 20.99
CA LYS A 65 -4.77 -3.40 20.37
C LYS A 65 -3.32 -3.66 19.92
N LYS A 66 -2.92 -4.93 19.77
CA LYS A 66 -1.55 -5.34 19.41
C LYS A 66 -1.38 -5.69 17.93
N ALA A 67 -2.45 -5.63 17.14
CA ALA A 67 -2.38 -5.97 15.72
C ALA A 67 -1.70 -4.85 14.92
N ALA A 68 -0.51 -5.13 14.40
CA ALA A 68 0.22 -4.29 13.46
C ALA A 68 0.32 -5.03 12.11
N ALA A 69 -0.76 -5.00 11.34
CA ALA A 69 -0.82 -5.73 10.08
C ALA A 69 -0.01 -5.01 8.99
N ASN A 70 1.10 -5.60 8.56
CA ASN A 70 1.96 -5.08 7.48
C ASN A 70 1.19 -4.79 6.18
N GLY A 71 0.14 -5.57 5.89
CA GLY A 71 -0.72 -5.36 4.74
C GLY A 71 -1.39 -3.98 4.66
N ALA A 72 -1.49 -3.25 5.76
CA ALA A 72 -1.99 -1.87 5.76
C ALA A 72 -1.00 -0.94 5.03
N VAL A 73 0.28 -1.03 5.33
CA VAL A 73 1.34 -0.24 4.68
C VAL A 73 1.45 -0.59 3.19
N MET A 74 1.49 -1.89 2.87
CA MET A 74 1.64 -2.35 1.48
C MET A 74 0.53 -1.85 0.54
N ARG A 75 -0.71 -1.78 1.02
CA ARG A 75 -1.85 -1.40 0.17
C ARG A 75 -2.03 0.10 0.02
N THR A 76 -1.55 0.89 0.97
CA THR A 76 -1.72 2.35 0.99
C THR A 76 -0.74 3.09 0.09
N SER A 77 0.29 2.44 -0.41
CA SER A 77 1.25 3.04 -1.35
C SER A 77 0.58 3.67 -2.58
N VAL A 78 -0.49 3.04 -3.06
CA VAL A 78 -1.27 3.57 -4.20
C VAL A 78 -2.00 4.87 -3.84
N VAL A 79 -2.49 4.99 -2.61
CA VAL A 79 -3.14 6.22 -2.12
C VAL A 79 -2.15 7.39 -2.10
N GLY A 80 -0.89 7.11 -1.79
CA GLY A 80 0.19 8.11 -1.82
C GLY A 80 0.48 8.66 -3.20
N LEU A 81 0.31 7.85 -4.24
CA LEU A 81 0.45 8.31 -5.63
C LEU A 81 -0.69 9.24 -6.07
N MET A 82 -1.86 9.08 -5.46
CA MET A 82 -3.08 9.82 -5.84
C MET A 82 -3.29 11.10 -5.03
N LYS A 83 -2.73 11.14 -3.83
CA LYS A 83 -2.76 12.32 -2.95
C LYS A 83 -1.32 12.78 -2.76
N GLU A 84 -1.06 14.06 -2.82
CA GLU A 84 0.26 14.68 -2.59
C GLU A 84 0.78 14.44 -1.16
N ASN A 85 0.91 13.17 -0.79
CA ASN A 85 1.38 12.77 0.52
C ASN A 85 2.77 12.12 0.40
N VAL A 86 3.79 12.88 0.77
CA VAL A 86 5.21 12.52 0.62
C VAL A 86 5.56 11.18 1.26
N ALA A 87 5.01 10.87 2.43
CA ALA A 87 5.33 9.62 3.14
C ALA A 87 4.83 8.38 2.36
N ASN A 88 3.64 8.44 1.80
CA ASN A 88 3.09 7.34 1.01
C ASN A 88 3.73 7.25 -0.38
N ALA A 89 4.13 8.39 -0.96
CA ALA A 89 4.86 8.44 -2.21
C ALA A 89 6.23 7.75 -2.10
N ALA A 90 6.92 7.87 -0.97
CA ALA A 90 8.20 7.19 -0.73
C ALA A 90 8.04 5.66 -0.75
N VAL A 91 7.00 5.11 -0.13
CA VAL A 91 6.71 3.65 -0.16
C VAL A 91 6.36 3.19 -1.58
N ALA A 92 5.55 3.97 -2.30
CA ALA A 92 5.19 3.69 -3.68
C ALA A 92 6.42 3.74 -4.60
N GLY A 93 7.26 4.75 -4.42
CA GLY A 93 8.52 4.90 -5.17
C GLY A 93 9.48 3.74 -4.94
N ALA A 94 9.61 3.26 -3.70
CA ALA A 94 10.42 2.09 -3.37
C ALA A 94 9.94 0.81 -4.08
N ILE A 95 8.63 0.57 -4.10
CA ILE A 95 8.02 -0.59 -4.79
C ILE A 95 8.22 -0.49 -6.31
N LEU A 96 7.99 0.67 -6.89
CA LEU A 96 8.17 0.90 -8.33
C LEU A 96 9.65 0.78 -8.71
N GLY A 97 10.55 1.33 -7.91
CA GLY A 97 11.99 1.22 -8.10
C GLY A 97 12.47 -0.24 -8.03
N ALA A 98 11.97 -1.03 -7.09
CA ALA A 98 12.28 -2.45 -7.00
C ALA A 98 11.77 -3.26 -8.20
N LYS A 99 10.61 -2.87 -8.76
CA LYS A 99 9.99 -3.57 -9.90
C LYS A 99 10.62 -3.20 -11.24
N PHE A 100 10.87 -1.92 -11.47
CA PHE A 100 11.25 -1.41 -12.79
C PHE A 100 12.73 -1.01 -12.87
N GLY A 101 13.41 -0.87 -11.74
CA GLY A 101 14.81 -0.43 -11.67
C GLY A 101 15.00 1.06 -11.94
N ILE A 102 16.21 1.52 -11.69
CA ILE A 102 16.61 2.93 -11.83
C ILE A 102 16.55 3.44 -13.28
N CYS A 103 16.67 2.54 -14.25
CA CYS A 103 16.67 2.91 -15.68
C CYS A 103 15.30 3.46 -16.17
N HIS A 104 14.22 3.17 -15.44
CA HIS A 104 12.87 3.65 -15.77
C HIS A 104 12.50 4.96 -15.06
N ILE A 105 13.39 5.49 -14.23
CA ILE A 105 13.20 6.79 -13.59
C ILE A 105 13.65 7.86 -14.57
N PRO A 106 12.83 8.91 -14.85
CA PRO A 106 13.24 10.04 -15.70
C PRO A 106 14.56 10.65 -15.23
N ASP A 107 15.44 10.97 -16.17
CA ASP A 107 16.76 11.53 -15.85
C ASP A 107 16.66 12.84 -15.07
N GLU A 108 15.71 13.70 -15.43
CA GLU A 108 15.42 14.95 -14.72
C GLU A 108 15.17 14.74 -13.21
N TRP A 109 14.55 13.63 -12.84
CA TRP A 109 14.29 13.31 -11.43
C TRP A 109 15.53 12.77 -10.73
N LYS A 110 16.36 12.02 -11.45
CA LYS A 110 17.64 11.52 -10.92
C LYS A 110 18.62 12.64 -10.70
N ASP A 111 18.73 13.55 -11.67
CA ASP A 111 19.67 14.69 -11.64
C ASP A 111 19.25 15.76 -10.63
N GLY A 112 17.94 15.92 -10.40
CA GLY A 112 17.39 16.83 -9.40
C GLY A 112 17.46 16.32 -7.95
N LEU A 113 17.88 15.05 -7.74
CA LEU A 113 17.91 14.47 -6.41
C LEU A 113 19.08 15.01 -5.59
N LEU A 114 18.76 15.68 -4.46
CA LEU A 114 19.75 16.10 -3.48
C LEU A 114 20.51 14.89 -2.95
N TYR A 115 21.83 15.00 -2.90
CA TYR A 115 22.72 13.92 -2.43
C TYR A 115 22.71 12.63 -3.26
N ALA A 116 22.39 12.69 -4.56
CA ALA A 116 22.32 11.53 -5.45
C ALA A 116 23.60 10.66 -5.38
N SER A 117 24.77 11.27 -5.42
CA SER A 117 26.08 10.56 -5.36
C SER A 117 26.27 9.82 -4.03
N MET A 118 25.89 10.45 -2.91
CA MET A 118 25.97 9.82 -1.59
C MET A 118 25.05 8.62 -1.49
N LEU A 119 23.80 8.75 -1.98
CA LEU A 119 22.84 7.65 -1.99
C LEU A 119 23.31 6.50 -2.88
N HIS A 120 23.85 6.80 -4.06
CA HIS A 120 24.41 5.79 -4.95
C HIS A 120 25.53 5.01 -4.27
N ASN A 121 26.49 5.68 -3.64
CA ASN A 121 27.59 5.04 -2.93
C ASN A 121 27.07 4.16 -1.78
N LYS A 122 26.10 4.63 -0.99
CA LYS A 122 25.48 3.83 0.08
C LYS A 122 24.80 2.57 -0.44
N VAL A 123 24.12 2.64 -1.57
CA VAL A 123 23.50 1.48 -2.21
C VAL A 123 24.59 0.50 -2.68
N GLN A 124 25.70 0.97 -3.25
CA GLN A 124 26.81 0.11 -3.67
C GLN A 124 27.49 -0.56 -2.46
N GLU A 125 27.74 0.16 -1.38
CA GLU A 125 28.24 -0.40 -0.12
C GLU A 125 27.31 -1.51 0.39
N PHE A 126 26.00 -1.27 0.40
CA PHE A 126 25.01 -2.25 0.81
C PHE A 126 25.07 -3.53 -0.05
N TYR A 127 25.11 -3.40 -1.37
CA TYR A 127 25.23 -4.56 -2.25
C TYR A 127 26.53 -5.34 -2.05
N ALA A 128 27.65 -4.66 -1.73
CA ALA A 128 28.92 -5.32 -1.47
C ALA A 128 28.91 -6.18 -0.19
N MET A 129 28.05 -5.84 0.79
CA MET A 129 27.91 -6.59 2.05
C MET A 129 27.11 -7.91 1.87
N TYR A 130 26.31 -8.04 0.82
CA TYR A 130 25.41 -9.18 0.60
C TYR A 130 25.81 -10.07 -0.59
N ARG A 131 27.00 -9.85 -1.13
CA ARG A 131 27.65 -10.76 -2.08
C ARG A 131 28.63 -11.70 -1.39
#